data_1db38c7edf6c49db9b79251c51f8f301
#
_entry.id   1db38c7edf6c49db9b79251c51f8f301
#
_cell.length_a   1.000
_cell.length_b   1.000
_cell.length_c   1.000
_cell.angle_alpha   90.00
_cell.angle_beta   90.00
_cell.angle_gamma   90.00
#
_symmetry.space_group_name_H-M   'P 1'
#
loop_
_entity.id
_entity.type
_entity.pdbx_description
1 polymer ?
#
loop_
_entity_poly.entity_id
_entity_poly.type
_entity_poly.pdbx_seq_one_letter_code
_entity_poly.pdbx_strand_id
1 'polypeptide(L)'
;MRINYKKLFNLRKIASDPKKFLAFLIFALMIAFVQNYIVQNPSFKAQVIRVIDGDTIEISTNNKTSKIRFFGIDAPELKQNFGKKSKAALEKILKDKEVYIFSKNKDNYGRIVAIVKLKDVDINQFLVSQGYAWADTYYTNAYIKEQEKAQKNKLGLWKDDNPIEPYKWRKQNRF
;
A
#
# COMPACT_ATOMS: atom_id res chain seq x y z
N MET A 1 -32.36 -32.22 7.26
CA MET A 1 -33.15 -31.10 7.77
C MET A 1 -33.20 -30.01 6.68
N ARG A 2 -34.33 -29.87 5.95
CA ARG A 2 -34.46 -28.82 4.91
C ARG A 2 -34.83 -27.51 5.57
N ILE A 3 -33.89 -26.55 5.58
CA ILE A 3 -34.12 -25.20 6.08
C ILE A 3 -35.11 -24.49 5.15
N ASN A 4 -36.27 -24.11 5.63
CA ASN A 4 -37.29 -23.43 4.85
C ASN A 4 -37.02 -21.92 4.84
N TYR A 5 -36.24 -21.46 3.84
CA TYR A 5 -35.83 -20.06 3.68
C TYR A 5 -36.99 -19.05 3.54
N LYS A 6 -38.20 -19.52 3.16
CA LYS A 6 -39.39 -18.66 3.08
C LYS A 6 -39.87 -18.11 4.41
N LYS A 7 -39.49 -18.73 5.57
CA LYS A 7 -39.82 -18.24 6.91
C LYS A 7 -38.84 -17.21 7.47
N LEU A 8 -37.62 -17.10 6.93
CA LEU A 8 -36.58 -16.25 7.50
C LEU A 8 -36.68 -14.75 7.14
N PHE A 9 -37.30 -14.42 6.00
CA PHE A 9 -37.44 -13.03 5.57
C PHE A 9 -38.85 -12.72 5.09
N ASN A 10 -39.72 -12.32 6.01
CA ASN A 10 -41.02 -11.79 5.66
C ASN A 10 -40.89 -10.28 5.38
N LEU A 11 -40.44 -9.93 4.18
CA LEU A 11 -40.20 -8.56 3.73
C LEU A 11 -41.42 -7.63 3.95
N ARG A 12 -42.64 -8.15 3.84
CA ARG A 12 -43.85 -7.37 4.12
C ARG A 12 -43.96 -6.94 5.58
N LYS A 13 -43.55 -7.80 6.53
CA LYS A 13 -43.53 -7.45 7.98
C LYS A 13 -42.41 -6.49 8.35
N ILE A 14 -41.33 -6.49 7.60
CA ILE A 14 -40.22 -5.52 7.75
C ILE A 14 -40.64 -4.17 7.19
N ALA A 15 -41.28 -4.14 6.02
CA ALA A 15 -41.74 -2.92 5.38
C ALA A 15 -42.88 -2.23 6.11
N SER A 16 -43.71 -2.97 6.88
CA SER A 16 -44.83 -2.42 7.64
C SER A 16 -44.47 -1.82 9.02
N ASP A 17 -43.24 -2.07 9.51
CA ASP A 17 -42.73 -1.53 10.78
C ASP A 17 -41.57 -0.54 10.49
N PRO A 18 -41.79 0.77 10.68
CA PRO A 18 -40.75 1.78 10.32
C PRO A 18 -39.43 1.55 11.03
N LYS A 19 -39.41 1.06 12.26
CA LYS A 19 -38.16 0.80 13.03
C LYS A 19 -37.42 -0.40 12.46
N LYS A 20 -38.11 -1.46 12.07
CA LYS A 20 -37.51 -2.65 11.46
C LYS A 20 -37.00 -2.34 10.03
N PHE A 21 -37.78 -1.53 9.30
CA PHE A 21 -37.35 -1.07 7.97
C PHE A 21 -36.07 -0.24 8.05
N LEU A 22 -35.97 0.72 8.97
CA LEU A 22 -34.79 1.52 9.20
C LEU A 22 -33.58 0.67 9.61
N ALA A 23 -33.74 -0.28 10.52
CA ALA A 23 -32.71 -1.20 10.95
C ALA A 23 -32.20 -2.07 9.79
N PHE A 24 -33.09 -2.57 8.94
CA PHE A 24 -32.74 -3.32 7.73
C PHE A 24 -31.96 -2.45 6.72
N LEU A 25 -32.39 -1.20 6.53
CA LEU A 25 -31.71 -0.27 5.64
C LEU A 25 -30.28 0.02 6.11
N ILE A 26 -30.10 0.30 7.40
CA ILE A 26 -28.77 0.53 7.99
C ILE A 26 -27.88 -0.71 7.82
N PHE A 27 -28.42 -1.91 8.08
CA PHE A 27 -27.70 -3.16 7.92
C PHE A 27 -27.29 -3.41 6.45
N ALA A 28 -28.19 -3.16 5.51
CA ALA A 28 -27.91 -3.29 4.08
C ALA A 28 -26.82 -2.28 3.61
N LEU A 29 -26.89 -1.03 4.06
CA LEU A 29 -25.87 -0.02 3.79
C LEU A 29 -24.51 -0.38 4.40
N MET A 30 -24.51 -0.95 5.60
CA MET A 30 -23.28 -1.43 6.24
C MET A 30 -22.65 -2.58 5.44
N ILE A 31 -23.45 -3.55 4.99
CA ILE A 31 -22.95 -4.64 4.12
C ILE A 31 -22.38 -4.07 2.81
N ALA A 32 -23.11 -3.17 2.15
CA ALA A 32 -22.65 -2.54 0.92
C ALA A 32 -21.34 -1.76 1.13
N PHE A 33 -21.22 -1.05 2.24
CA PHE A 33 -19.99 -0.34 2.62
C PHE A 33 -18.81 -1.30 2.82
N VAL A 34 -19.02 -2.39 3.60
CA VAL A 34 -17.99 -3.40 3.85
C VAL A 34 -17.58 -4.10 2.55
N GLN A 35 -18.54 -4.48 1.71
CA GLN A 35 -18.23 -5.10 0.41
C GLN A 35 -17.44 -4.15 -0.48
N ASN A 36 -17.86 -2.89 -0.59
CA ASN A 36 -17.14 -1.88 -1.37
C ASN A 36 -15.72 -1.67 -0.83
N TYR A 37 -15.55 -1.62 0.49
CA TYR A 37 -14.24 -1.49 1.12
C TYR A 37 -13.31 -2.67 0.81
N ILE A 38 -13.81 -3.90 0.87
CA ILE A 38 -13.04 -5.12 0.55
C ILE A 38 -12.68 -5.16 -0.95
N VAL A 39 -13.60 -4.79 -1.83
CA VAL A 39 -13.38 -4.78 -3.28
C VAL A 39 -12.35 -3.70 -3.68
N GLN A 40 -12.39 -2.53 -3.04
CA GLN A 40 -11.46 -1.44 -3.34
C GLN A 40 -10.05 -1.62 -2.78
N ASN A 41 -9.89 -2.50 -1.77
CA ASN A 41 -8.59 -2.76 -1.14
C ASN A 41 -8.27 -4.26 -1.11
N PRO A 42 -8.14 -4.91 -2.28
CA PRO A 42 -7.80 -6.32 -2.33
C PRO A 42 -6.43 -6.55 -1.68
N SER A 43 -6.39 -7.46 -0.71
CA SER A 43 -5.16 -7.84 -0.03
C SER A 43 -4.88 -9.33 -0.21
N PHE A 44 -3.60 -9.67 -0.38
CA PHE A 44 -3.13 -11.04 -0.48
C PHE A 44 -1.73 -11.17 0.11
N LYS A 45 -1.36 -12.40 0.46
CA LYS A 45 0.00 -12.73 0.91
C LYS A 45 0.87 -13.12 -0.27
N ALA A 46 2.14 -12.75 -0.19
CA ALA A 46 3.12 -13.09 -1.20
C ALA A 46 4.53 -13.21 -0.62
N GLN A 47 5.34 -14.08 -1.22
CA GLN A 47 6.76 -14.23 -0.89
C GLN A 47 7.57 -13.20 -1.67
N VAL A 48 8.40 -12.41 -0.99
CA VAL A 48 9.36 -11.52 -1.64
C VAL A 48 10.54 -12.34 -2.14
N ILE A 49 10.78 -12.32 -3.45
CA ILE A 49 11.88 -13.06 -4.09
C ILE A 49 13.07 -12.17 -4.42
N ARG A 50 12.82 -10.86 -4.66
CA ARG A 50 13.87 -9.92 -5.00
C ARG A 50 13.46 -8.47 -4.69
N VAL A 51 14.40 -7.68 -4.20
CA VAL A 51 14.28 -6.21 -4.13
C VAL A 51 14.95 -5.63 -5.38
N ILE A 52 14.20 -4.85 -6.15
CA ILE A 52 14.66 -4.25 -7.41
C ILE A 52 15.40 -2.95 -7.11
N ASP A 53 14.75 -2.05 -6.37
CA ASP A 53 15.28 -0.75 -5.94
C ASP A 53 14.70 -0.37 -4.56
N GLY A 54 14.74 0.92 -4.19
CA GLY A 54 14.31 1.37 -2.85
C GLY A 54 12.81 1.37 -2.59
N ASP A 55 11.98 1.14 -3.62
CA ASP A 55 10.51 1.13 -3.51
C ASP A 55 9.81 0.15 -4.45
N THR A 56 10.58 -0.76 -5.04
CA THR A 56 10.06 -1.79 -5.95
C THR A 56 10.59 -3.16 -5.58
N ILE A 57 9.69 -4.12 -5.38
CA ILE A 57 10.02 -5.52 -5.11
C ILE A 57 9.41 -6.45 -6.17
N GLU A 58 9.96 -7.63 -6.28
CA GLU A 58 9.39 -8.74 -7.02
C GLU A 58 8.89 -9.79 -6.04
N ILE A 59 7.68 -10.25 -6.23
CA ILE A 59 7.01 -11.24 -5.38
C ILE A 59 6.63 -12.49 -6.17
N SER A 60 6.45 -13.60 -5.46
CA SER A 60 5.84 -14.82 -5.97
C SER A 60 4.53 -15.11 -5.25
N THR A 61 3.51 -15.46 -6.04
CA THR A 61 2.20 -15.92 -5.55
C THR A 61 1.72 -17.05 -6.47
N ASN A 62 1.47 -18.24 -5.93
CA ASN A 62 1.02 -19.40 -6.71
C ASN A 62 1.85 -19.64 -7.99
N ASN A 63 3.17 -19.64 -7.87
CA ASN A 63 4.14 -19.82 -8.96
C ASN A 63 4.09 -18.74 -10.07
N LYS A 64 3.43 -17.61 -9.82
CA LYS A 64 3.47 -16.44 -10.69
C LYS A 64 4.26 -15.32 -10.03
N THR A 65 5.10 -14.65 -10.82
CA THR A 65 5.86 -13.49 -10.35
C THR A 65 5.15 -12.20 -10.72
N SER A 66 5.26 -11.19 -9.87
CA SER A 66 4.72 -9.87 -10.10
C SER A 66 5.64 -8.81 -9.49
N LYS A 67 5.70 -7.63 -10.12
CA LYS A 67 6.40 -6.48 -9.56
C LYS A 67 5.44 -5.61 -8.77
N ILE A 68 5.86 -5.22 -7.58
CA ILE A 68 5.11 -4.33 -6.68
C ILE A 68 5.86 -3.00 -6.59
N ARG A 69 5.20 -1.90 -6.95
CA ARG A 69 5.66 -0.53 -6.70
C ARG A 69 4.97 -0.02 -5.43
N PHE A 70 5.74 0.46 -4.50
CA PHE A 70 5.20 0.95 -3.23
C PHE A 70 4.41 2.24 -3.44
N PHE A 71 3.16 2.25 -2.99
CA PHE A 71 2.24 3.38 -3.14
C PHE A 71 2.63 4.55 -2.25
N GLY A 72 2.55 5.76 -2.80
CA GLY A 72 2.70 7.01 -2.04
C GLY A 72 4.10 7.33 -1.55
N ILE A 73 5.12 6.63 -2.05
CA ILE A 73 6.53 6.92 -1.78
C ILE A 73 7.35 6.91 -3.07
N ASP A 74 8.48 7.61 -3.06
CA ASP A 74 9.44 7.64 -4.17
C ASP A 74 10.86 7.56 -3.60
N ALA A 75 11.54 6.44 -3.85
CA ALA A 75 12.90 6.23 -3.36
C ALA A 75 13.93 6.73 -4.36
N PRO A 76 15.12 7.16 -3.89
CA PRO A 76 16.22 7.53 -4.78
C PRO A 76 16.56 6.39 -5.74
N GLU A 77 16.76 6.73 -7.02
CA GLU A 77 17.14 5.79 -8.07
C GLU A 77 18.48 5.13 -7.76
N LEU A 78 18.74 3.92 -8.28
CA LEU A 78 19.97 3.17 -7.97
C LEU A 78 21.27 3.94 -8.30
N LYS A 79 21.23 4.80 -9.32
CA LYS A 79 22.36 5.66 -9.72
C LYS A 79 22.35 7.01 -9.01
N GLN A 80 21.28 7.35 -8.30
CA GLN A 80 21.17 8.58 -7.53
C GLN A 80 21.92 8.44 -6.20
N ASN A 81 22.36 9.57 -5.63
CA ASN A 81 22.88 9.59 -4.27
C ASN A 81 21.85 8.93 -3.31
N PHE A 82 22.33 8.13 -2.38
CA PHE A 82 21.53 7.34 -1.43
C PHE A 82 20.72 6.16 -2.03
N GLY A 83 20.56 6.02 -3.35
CA GLY A 83 19.72 4.96 -3.95
C GLY A 83 20.13 3.53 -3.57
N LYS A 84 21.44 3.23 -3.61
CA LYS A 84 21.95 1.92 -3.18
C LYS A 84 21.70 1.66 -1.69
N LYS A 85 21.74 2.69 -0.83
CA LYS A 85 21.47 2.57 0.61
C LYS A 85 19.97 2.30 0.85
N SER A 86 19.11 2.99 0.09
CA SER A 86 17.65 2.78 0.15
C SER A 86 17.30 1.33 -0.23
N LYS A 87 17.83 0.84 -1.36
CA LYS A 87 17.65 -0.56 -1.76
C LYS A 87 18.15 -1.54 -0.69
N ALA A 88 19.38 -1.35 -0.19
CA ALA A 88 19.96 -2.24 0.81
C ALA A 88 19.14 -2.28 2.12
N ALA A 89 18.55 -1.15 2.52
CA ALA A 89 17.66 -1.08 3.68
C ALA A 89 16.40 -1.92 3.44
N LEU A 90 15.75 -1.79 2.28
CA LEU A 90 14.59 -2.57 1.92
C LEU A 90 14.91 -4.07 1.80
N GLU A 91 16.07 -4.41 1.23
CA GLU A 91 16.56 -5.79 1.14
C GLU A 91 16.72 -6.44 2.51
N LYS A 92 17.34 -5.73 3.46
CA LYS A 92 17.53 -6.20 4.84
C LYS A 92 16.19 -6.53 5.53
N ILE A 93 15.13 -5.78 5.19
CA ILE A 93 13.80 -5.92 5.82
C ILE A 93 13.00 -7.04 5.16
N LEU A 94 12.98 -7.10 3.83
CA LEU A 94 11.97 -7.86 3.08
C LEU A 94 12.50 -9.07 2.33
N LYS A 95 13.82 -9.21 2.10
CA LYS A 95 14.35 -10.36 1.36
C LYS A 95 13.90 -11.67 2.00
N ASP A 96 13.34 -12.57 1.20
CA ASP A 96 12.86 -13.89 1.61
C ASP A 96 11.78 -13.86 2.70
N LYS A 97 11.01 -12.78 2.79
CA LYS A 97 9.89 -12.63 3.73
C LYS A 97 8.54 -12.78 3.03
N GLU A 98 7.57 -13.32 3.76
CA GLU A 98 6.15 -13.24 3.38
C GLU A 98 5.59 -11.90 3.82
N VAL A 99 4.91 -11.21 2.89
CA VAL A 99 4.32 -9.89 3.10
C VAL A 99 2.84 -9.88 2.72
N TYR A 100 2.10 -8.94 3.30
CA TYR A 100 0.74 -8.62 2.88
C TYR A 100 0.78 -7.47 1.87
N ILE A 101 0.14 -7.67 0.71
CA ILE A 101 0.04 -6.70 -0.37
C ILE A 101 -1.37 -6.12 -0.39
N PHE A 102 -1.50 -4.83 -0.12
CA PHE A 102 -2.75 -4.07 -0.22
C PHE A 102 -2.75 -3.31 -1.54
N SER A 103 -3.25 -3.95 -2.59
CA SER A 103 -3.24 -3.42 -3.94
C SER A 103 -4.14 -2.19 -4.05
N LYS A 104 -3.67 -1.14 -4.74
CA LYS A 104 -4.43 0.07 -5.08
C LYS A 104 -4.85 0.07 -6.56
N ASN A 105 -3.88 -0.06 -7.45
CA ASN A 105 -4.07 -0.08 -8.90
C ASN A 105 -2.91 -0.79 -9.60
N LYS A 106 -2.91 -0.78 -10.93
CA LYS A 106 -1.73 -1.11 -11.76
C LYS A 106 -1.25 0.14 -12.46
N ASP A 107 0.05 0.29 -12.59
CA ASP A 107 0.64 1.38 -13.37
C ASP A 107 0.78 1.02 -14.86
N ASN A 108 1.20 1.99 -15.65
CA ASN A 108 1.39 1.82 -17.11
C ASN A 108 2.50 0.83 -17.49
N TYR A 109 3.32 0.41 -16.54
CA TYR A 109 4.38 -0.60 -16.72
C TYR A 109 3.92 -2.00 -16.29
N GLY A 110 2.66 -2.17 -15.91
CA GLY A 110 2.08 -3.43 -15.47
C GLY A 110 2.42 -3.82 -14.03
N ARG A 111 3.08 -2.94 -13.24
CA ARG A 111 3.38 -3.19 -11.83
C ARG A 111 2.11 -2.98 -10.98
N ILE A 112 1.95 -3.79 -9.95
CA ILE A 112 0.91 -3.56 -8.94
C ILE A 112 1.39 -2.46 -8.01
N VAL A 113 0.66 -1.37 -7.92
CA VAL A 113 0.91 -0.29 -6.97
C VAL A 113 0.21 -0.62 -5.65
N ALA A 114 0.95 -0.70 -4.55
CA ALA A 114 0.42 -1.24 -3.29
C ALA A 114 1.05 -0.64 -2.03
N ILE A 115 0.31 -0.72 -0.93
CA ILE A 115 0.87 -0.66 0.42
C ILE A 115 1.35 -2.07 0.78
N VAL A 116 2.59 -2.18 1.26
CA VAL A 116 3.21 -3.44 1.64
C VAL A 116 3.37 -3.49 3.15
N LYS A 117 2.85 -4.56 3.79
CA LYS A 117 3.01 -4.77 5.22
C LYS A 117 3.80 -6.03 5.52
N LEU A 118 4.73 -5.92 6.44
CA LEU A 118 5.38 -7.07 7.07
C LEU A 118 4.78 -7.22 8.47
N LYS A 119 3.97 -8.28 8.69
CA LYS A 119 3.08 -8.38 9.84
C LYS A 119 2.17 -7.15 9.91
N ASP A 120 2.21 -6.38 11.00
CA ASP A 120 1.40 -5.16 11.19
C ASP A 120 2.12 -3.87 10.78
N VAL A 121 3.40 -3.95 10.37
CA VAL A 121 4.21 -2.79 10.03
C VAL A 121 3.99 -2.39 8.58
N ASP A 122 3.55 -1.15 8.33
CA ASP A 122 3.53 -0.53 7.01
C ASP A 122 4.96 -0.18 6.59
N ILE A 123 5.48 -0.90 5.58
CA ILE A 123 6.86 -0.74 5.11
C ILE A 123 7.02 0.56 4.31
N ASN A 124 5.97 1.01 3.60
CA ASN A 124 6.00 2.29 2.90
C ASN A 124 6.24 3.43 3.90
N GLN A 125 5.44 3.46 4.98
CA GLN A 125 5.58 4.42 6.08
C GLN A 125 6.94 4.33 6.75
N PHE A 126 7.41 3.10 7.02
CA PHE A 126 8.72 2.88 7.65
C PHE A 126 9.85 3.48 6.83
N LEU A 127 9.87 3.24 5.50
CA LEU A 127 10.92 3.77 4.62
C LEU A 127 10.99 5.29 4.64
N VAL A 128 9.83 5.97 4.61
CA VAL A 128 9.77 7.43 4.70
C VAL A 128 10.23 7.90 6.08
N SER A 129 9.76 7.26 7.16
CA SER A 129 10.10 7.65 8.54
C SER A 129 11.59 7.54 8.86
N GLN A 130 12.30 6.63 8.18
CA GLN A 130 13.74 6.43 8.32
C GLN A 130 14.57 7.22 7.29
N GLY A 131 13.91 7.98 6.41
CA GLY A 131 14.57 8.74 5.35
C GLY A 131 15.18 7.86 4.26
N TYR A 132 14.59 6.71 3.94
CA TYR A 132 14.98 5.87 2.81
C TYR A 132 14.20 6.18 1.54
N ALA A 133 13.06 6.89 1.67
CA ALA A 133 12.23 7.34 0.56
C ALA A 133 11.60 8.71 0.87
N TRP A 134 11.20 9.42 -0.18
CA TRP A 134 10.36 10.59 -0.11
C TRP A 134 8.89 10.18 -0.01
N ALA A 135 8.06 10.99 0.67
CA ALA A 135 6.60 10.92 0.52
C ALA A 135 6.21 11.45 -0.86
N ASP A 136 5.49 10.66 -1.63
CA ASP A 136 4.99 11.07 -2.95
C ASP A 136 3.61 11.72 -2.78
N THR A 137 3.62 13.04 -2.63
CA THR A 137 2.43 13.85 -2.37
C THR A 137 1.49 13.97 -3.57
N TYR A 138 1.92 13.57 -4.77
CA TYR A 138 1.06 13.51 -5.94
C TYR A 138 -0.03 12.45 -5.76
N TYR A 139 0.29 11.34 -5.08
CA TYR A 139 -0.66 10.23 -4.89
C TYR A 139 -1.35 10.27 -3.54
N THR A 140 -0.68 10.72 -2.47
CA THR A 140 -1.26 10.74 -1.11
C THR A 140 -0.47 11.62 -0.15
N ASN A 141 -1.16 12.20 0.81
CA ASN A 141 -0.57 12.95 1.91
C ASN A 141 -0.28 12.08 3.16
N ALA A 142 -0.51 10.75 3.06
CA ALA A 142 -0.46 9.86 4.22
C ALA A 142 0.89 9.83 4.94
N TYR A 143 2.00 10.07 4.23
CA TYR A 143 3.36 9.93 4.78
C TYR A 143 4.11 11.26 4.98
N ILE A 144 3.44 12.40 4.83
CA ILE A 144 4.07 13.74 4.99
C ILE A 144 4.65 13.92 6.40
N LYS A 145 3.89 13.56 7.43
CA LYS A 145 4.32 13.71 8.83
C LYS A 145 5.57 12.89 9.15
N GLU A 146 5.68 11.69 8.56
CA GLU A 146 6.85 10.83 8.67
C GLU A 146 8.06 11.46 8.01
N GLN A 147 7.89 12.03 6.83
CA GLN A 147 8.96 12.77 6.13
C GLN A 147 9.43 13.97 6.93
N GLU A 148 8.51 14.81 7.42
CA GLU A 148 8.85 15.98 8.25
C GLU A 148 9.66 15.61 9.48
N LYS A 149 9.29 14.50 10.16
CA LYS A 149 10.05 13.97 11.29
C LYS A 149 11.44 13.48 10.87
N ALA A 150 11.54 12.77 9.74
CA ALA A 150 12.81 12.28 9.22
C ALA A 150 13.74 13.45 8.84
N GLN A 151 13.21 14.50 8.22
CA GLN A 151 13.92 15.73 7.88
C GLN A 151 14.43 16.45 9.13
N LYS A 152 13.56 16.70 10.10
CA LYS A 152 13.92 17.36 11.38
C LYS A 152 15.05 16.64 12.10
N ASN A 153 15.05 15.29 12.05
CA ASN A 153 16.05 14.47 12.73
C ASN A 153 17.24 14.12 11.82
N LYS A 154 17.32 14.67 10.61
CA LYS A 154 18.37 14.41 9.61
C LYS A 154 18.60 12.91 9.38
N LEU A 155 17.51 12.11 9.25
CA LEU A 155 17.61 10.67 9.07
C LEU A 155 17.84 10.32 7.57
N GLY A 156 18.56 9.24 7.34
CA GLY A 156 18.72 8.66 6.02
C GLY A 156 19.28 9.65 4.98
N LEU A 157 18.54 9.86 3.90
CA LEU A 157 18.88 10.79 2.81
C LEU A 157 18.87 12.26 3.25
N TRP A 158 18.17 12.58 4.36
CA TRP A 158 18.08 13.93 4.93
C TRP A 158 19.34 14.36 5.69
N LYS A 159 20.39 13.52 5.74
CA LYS A 159 21.75 13.92 6.16
C LYS A 159 22.46 14.77 5.11
N ASP A 160 22.02 14.67 3.87
CA ASP A 160 22.45 15.54 2.78
C ASP A 160 21.77 16.91 2.95
N ASP A 161 22.52 17.98 2.80
CA ASP A 161 21.96 19.34 2.95
C ASP A 161 21.07 19.71 1.75
N ASN A 162 21.27 19.09 0.58
CA ASN A 162 20.50 19.34 -0.64
C ASN A 162 20.05 18.03 -1.32
N PRO A 163 19.20 17.21 -0.68
CA PRO A 163 18.75 15.96 -1.28
C PRO A 163 17.84 16.26 -2.48
N ILE A 164 18.10 15.57 -3.59
CA ILE A 164 17.32 15.74 -4.83
C ILE A 164 16.15 14.76 -4.82
N GLU A 165 14.94 15.24 -5.10
CA GLU A 165 13.78 14.37 -5.29
C GLU A 165 13.99 13.42 -6.47
N PRO A 166 13.62 12.12 -6.36
CA PRO A 166 13.82 11.15 -7.43
C PRO A 166 13.19 11.58 -8.76
N TYR A 167 11.99 12.18 -8.71
CA TYR A 167 11.33 12.72 -9.89
C TYR A 167 12.16 13.82 -10.60
N LYS A 168 12.76 14.75 -9.84
CA LYS A 168 13.64 15.79 -10.39
C LYS A 168 14.90 15.17 -10.97
N TRP A 169 15.47 14.21 -10.25
CA TRP A 169 16.66 13.48 -10.72
C TRP A 169 16.40 12.74 -12.03
N ARG A 170 15.28 12.04 -12.17
CA ARG A 170 14.87 11.37 -13.43
C ARG A 170 14.74 12.35 -14.59
N LYS A 171 14.21 13.56 -14.36
CA LYS A 171 14.11 14.59 -15.41
C LYS A 171 15.48 15.06 -15.91
N GLN A 172 16.44 15.21 -15.00
CA GLN A 172 17.79 15.68 -15.30
C GLN A 172 18.67 14.60 -15.98
N ASN A 173 18.35 13.30 -15.74
CA ASN A 173 19.15 12.16 -16.17
C ASN A 173 18.39 11.23 -17.15
N ARG A 174 17.46 11.77 -17.91
CA ARG A 174 16.85 11.05 -19.04
C ARG A 174 17.89 10.95 -20.17
N PHE A 175 18.29 9.70 -20.44
CA PHE A 175 19.06 9.32 -21.60
C PHE A 175 18.12 8.83 -22.71
#